data_58435e9c2e927b6b2952928261309c3a
#
_entry.id   58435e9c2e927b6b2952928261309c3a
#
_cell.length_a   1.000
_cell.length_b   1.000
_cell.length_c   1.000
_cell.angle_alpha   90.00
_cell.angle_beta   90.00
_cell.angle_gamma   90.00
#
_symmetry.space_group_name_H-M   'P 1'
#
loop_
_entity.id
_entity.type
_entity.pdbx_description
1 polymer ?
#
loop_
_entity_poly.entity_id
_entity_poly.type
_entity_poly.pdbx_seq_one_letter_code
_entity_poly.pdbx_strand_id
1 'polypeptide(L)'
;MFSVFSRHNQVCFCLRGKKKFVIANQLMRSGTSIGANVHEAQNPESRADFIHKLKIAAKEADETEYWLLLCKFAESYPFQEELLDNLQNIKRIINRIINTAKTMPDCSVESLIPLIGAANHSLAHWHIGILAYLKDYERRNYHSRIRWTRRTLYG
;
A
#
# COMPACT_ATOMS: atom_id res chain seq x y z
N MET A 1 -4.24 -16.25 -4.11
CA MET A 1 -3.75 -14.94 -4.54
C MET A 1 -4.28 -13.74 -3.73
N PHE A 2 -5.27 -13.92 -2.90
CA PHE A 2 -5.72 -12.99 -1.84
C PHE A 2 -4.69 -12.79 -0.71
N SER A 3 -3.49 -13.39 -0.82
CA SER A 3 -2.63 -13.62 0.33
C SER A 3 -1.81 -12.41 0.79
N VAL A 4 -1.30 -11.58 -0.10
CA VAL A 4 -0.33 -10.52 0.27
C VAL A 4 -0.98 -9.38 1.01
N PHE A 5 -2.11 -8.92 0.51
CA PHE A 5 -2.83 -7.81 1.11
C PHE A 5 -3.55 -8.22 2.40
N SER A 6 -4.15 -9.41 2.42
CA SER A 6 -4.72 -9.97 3.64
C SER A 6 -3.68 -10.04 4.76
N ARG A 7 -2.43 -10.37 4.43
CA ARG A 7 -1.33 -10.46 5.40
C ARG A 7 -0.80 -9.11 5.85
N HIS A 8 -0.69 -8.12 4.94
CA HIS A 8 -0.34 -6.75 5.33
C HIS A 8 -1.36 -6.18 6.33
N ASN A 9 -2.64 -6.36 6.07
CA ASN A 9 -3.70 -5.97 7.00
C ASN A 9 -3.66 -6.77 8.30
N GLN A 10 -3.34 -8.04 8.23
CA GLN A 10 -3.21 -8.90 9.40
C GLN A 10 -2.08 -8.41 10.32
N VAL A 11 -0.93 -8.02 9.78
CA VAL A 11 0.16 -7.41 10.56
C VAL A 11 -0.27 -6.09 11.17
N CYS A 12 -0.90 -5.20 10.41
CA CYS A 12 -1.42 -3.93 10.94
C CYS A 12 -2.49 -4.15 12.02
N PHE A 13 -3.36 -5.15 11.85
CA PHE A 13 -4.38 -5.50 12.84
C PHE A 13 -3.75 -6.05 14.12
N CYS A 14 -2.78 -6.95 14.01
CA CYS A 14 -2.04 -7.48 15.15
C CYS A 14 -1.26 -6.38 15.89
N LEU A 15 -0.65 -5.44 15.17
CA LEU A 15 0.02 -4.27 15.77
C LEU A 15 -0.97 -3.42 16.57
N ARG A 16 -2.17 -3.18 16.05
CA ARG A 16 -3.24 -2.45 16.75
C ARG A 16 -3.74 -3.18 17.98
N GLY A 17 -3.92 -4.48 17.90
CA GLY A 17 -4.28 -5.33 19.05
C GLY A 17 -3.24 -5.25 20.17
N LYS A 18 -1.96 -5.11 19.84
CA LYS A 18 -0.86 -4.89 20.77
C LYS A 18 -0.65 -3.41 21.15
N LYS A 19 -1.59 -2.51 20.83
CA LYS A 19 -1.53 -1.06 21.09
C LYS A 19 -0.34 -0.34 20.42
N LYS A 20 0.23 -0.89 19.36
CA LYS A 20 1.33 -0.32 18.56
C LYS A 20 0.79 0.57 17.43
N PHE A 21 -0.07 1.52 17.77
CA PHE A 21 -0.85 2.32 16.81
C PHE A 21 0.01 3.16 15.87
N VAL A 22 1.13 3.70 16.35
CA VAL A 22 2.03 4.55 15.53
C VAL A 22 2.57 3.76 14.35
N ILE A 23 3.17 2.59 14.60
CA ILE A 23 3.75 1.73 13.56
C ILE A 23 2.65 1.21 12.63
N ALA A 24 1.51 0.77 13.17
CA ALA A 24 0.38 0.30 12.37
C ALA A 24 -0.13 1.37 11.40
N ASN A 25 -0.21 2.63 11.85
CA ASN A 25 -0.67 3.73 11.02
C ASN A 25 0.35 4.09 9.93
N GLN A 26 1.64 4.12 10.24
CA GLN A 26 2.69 4.39 9.26
C GLN A 26 2.77 3.29 8.20
N LEU A 27 2.78 2.03 8.63
CA LEU A 27 2.77 0.89 7.72
C LEU A 27 1.54 0.90 6.79
N MET A 28 0.35 1.20 7.34
CA MET A 28 -0.87 1.31 6.55
C MET A 28 -0.78 2.47 5.56
N ARG A 29 -0.34 3.65 6.00
CA ARG A 29 -0.22 4.86 5.17
C ARG A 29 0.72 4.62 3.99
N SER A 30 1.95 4.20 4.26
CA SER A 30 2.94 3.96 3.20
C SER A 30 2.51 2.83 2.26
N GLY A 31 2.00 1.72 2.78
CA GLY A 31 1.51 0.61 1.97
C GLY A 31 0.34 1.01 1.05
N THR A 32 -0.60 1.84 1.52
CA THR A 32 -1.71 2.33 0.68
C THR A 32 -1.24 3.36 -0.35
N SER A 33 -0.26 4.20 -0.01
CA SER A 33 0.32 5.20 -0.91
C SER A 33 0.98 4.58 -2.14
N ILE A 34 1.57 3.39 -2.04
CA ILE A 34 2.12 2.67 -3.20
C ILE A 34 1.03 2.50 -4.27
N GLY A 35 -0.10 1.92 -3.88
CA GLY A 35 -1.20 1.64 -4.80
C GLY A 35 -1.84 2.91 -5.36
N ALA A 36 -2.04 3.93 -4.52
CA ALA A 36 -2.63 5.21 -4.92
C ALA A 36 -1.78 5.88 -6.02
N ASN A 37 -0.46 5.99 -5.82
CA ASN A 37 0.43 6.61 -6.81
C ASN A 37 0.55 5.80 -8.10
N VAL A 38 0.52 4.47 -8.04
CA VAL A 38 0.48 3.62 -9.23
C VAL A 38 -0.84 3.80 -9.98
N HIS A 39 -1.96 3.95 -9.27
CA HIS A 39 -3.26 4.22 -9.90
C HIS A 39 -3.29 5.60 -10.56
N GLU A 40 -2.77 6.64 -9.91
CA GLU A 40 -2.65 7.98 -10.50
C GLU A 40 -1.77 7.97 -11.75
N ALA A 41 -0.70 7.17 -11.77
CA ALA A 41 0.16 7.01 -12.94
C ALA A 41 -0.54 6.38 -14.16
N GLN A 42 -1.76 5.86 -14.03
CA GLN A 42 -2.54 5.36 -15.18
C GLN A 42 -3.22 6.47 -15.97
N ASN A 43 -3.34 7.68 -15.41
CA ASN A 43 -3.91 8.86 -16.07
C ASN A 43 -2.93 10.04 -15.99
N PRO A 44 -1.73 9.93 -16.56
CA PRO A 44 -0.70 10.93 -16.41
C PRO A 44 -0.93 12.09 -17.39
N GLU A 45 -0.62 13.31 -16.96
CA GLU A 45 -0.68 14.50 -17.81
C GLU A 45 0.50 14.54 -18.82
N SER A 46 1.60 13.87 -18.49
CA SER A 46 2.78 13.80 -19.32
C SER A 46 3.65 12.60 -18.95
N ARG A 47 4.63 12.25 -19.81
CA ARG A 47 5.64 11.23 -19.49
C ARG A 47 6.43 11.57 -18.22
N ALA A 48 6.72 12.84 -18.00
CA ALA A 48 7.40 13.28 -16.79
C ALA A 48 6.55 13.04 -15.55
N ASP A 49 5.24 13.30 -15.61
CA ASP A 49 4.28 13.03 -14.55
C ASP A 49 4.13 11.53 -14.30
N PHE A 50 4.01 10.71 -15.35
CA PHE A 50 4.02 9.25 -15.24
C PHE A 50 5.21 8.74 -14.42
N ILE A 51 6.43 9.15 -14.80
CA ILE A 51 7.66 8.76 -14.12
C ILE A 51 7.67 9.32 -12.69
N HIS A 52 7.18 10.53 -12.48
CA HIS A 52 7.12 11.17 -11.16
C HIS A 52 6.23 10.40 -10.20
N LYS A 53 5.01 10.05 -10.60
CA LYS A 53 4.07 9.25 -9.79
C LYS A 53 4.67 7.88 -9.42
N LEU A 54 5.29 7.20 -10.36
CA LEU A 54 5.95 5.91 -10.08
C LEU A 54 7.17 6.06 -9.16
N LYS A 55 7.91 7.16 -9.22
CA LYS A 55 8.99 7.44 -8.27
C LYS A 55 8.46 7.68 -6.85
N ILE A 56 7.29 8.33 -6.69
CA ILE A 56 6.65 8.46 -5.40
C ILE A 56 6.24 7.07 -4.90
N ALA A 57 5.60 6.24 -5.72
CA ALA A 57 5.26 4.87 -5.34
C ALA A 57 6.48 4.06 -4.89
N ALA A 58 7.63 4.21 -5.55
CA ALA A 58 8.88 3.56 -5.15
C ALA A 58 9.36 4.03 -3.77
N LYS A 59 9.29 5.33 -3.47
CA LYS A 59 9.64 5.88 -2.15
C LYS A 59 8.72 5.37 -1.04
N GLU A 60 7.42 5.28 -1.30
CA GLU A 60 6.45 4.72 -0.36
C GLU A 60 6.71 3.21 -0.12
N ALA A 61 7.19 2.49 -1.14
CA ALA A 61 7.61 1.11 -0.99
C ALA A 61 8.88 0.98 -0.13
N ASP A 62 9.83 1.91 -0.26
CA ASP A 62 11.02 1.97 0.62
C ASP A 62 10.62 2.28 2.07
N GLU A 63 9.67 3.20 2.29
CA GLU A 63 9.13 3.49 3.62
C GLU A 63 8.41 2.27 4.22
N THR A 64 7.62 1.57 3.41
CA THR A 64 6.92 0.33 3.84
C THR A 64 7.91 -0.74 4.25
N GLU A 65 9.01 -0.92 3.49
CA GLU A 65 10.09 -1.84 3.82
C GLU A 65 10.73 -1.50 5.16
N TYR A 66 11.04 -0.23 5.38
CA TYR A 66 11.60 0.25 6.65
C TYR A 66 10.72 -0.16 7.84
N TRP A 67 9.40 0.08 7.75
CA TRP A 67 8.47 -0.28 8.84
C TRP A 67 8.35 -1.80 9.03
N LEU A 68 8.41 -2.59 7.95
CA LEU A 68 8.42 -4.06 8.03
C LEU A 68 9.71 -4.58 8.68
N LEU A 69 10.87 -4.01 8.32
CA LEU A 69 12.16 -4.37 8.93
C LEU A 69 12.17 -4.02 10.42
N LEU A 70 11.60 -2.87 10.81
CA LEU A 70 11.45 -2.51 12.21
C LEU A 70 10.60 -3.54 12.97
N CYS A 71 9.52 -4.02 12.36
CA CYS A 71 8.72 -5.11 12.93
C CYS A 71 9.50 -6.43 13.02
N LYS A 72 10.36 -6.73 12.03
CA LYS A 72 11.19 -7.95 12.02
C LYS A 72 12.18 -7.98 13.18
N PHE A 73 12.83 -6.86 13.48
CA PHE A 73 13.87 -6.79 14.52
C PHE A 73 13.31 -6.51 15.92
N ALA A 74 12.05 -6.19 16.05
CA ALA A 74 11.40 -5.93 17.34
C ALA A 74 10.67 -7.18 17.83
N GLU A 75 11.17 -7.85 18.89
CA GLU A 75 10.65 -9.11 19.43
C GLU A 75 9.14 -9.12 19.73
N SER A 76 8.57 -7.97 20.08
CA SER A 76 7.14 -7.86 20.45
C SER A 76 6.22 -7.57 19.26
N TYR A 77 6.76 -7.42 18.03
CA TYR A 77 5.98 -7.01 16.86
C TYR A 77 5.68 -8.22 15.96
N PRO A 78 4.46 -8.30 15.40
CA PRO A 78 4.14 -9.33 14.42
C PRO A 78 4.90 -9.04 13.11
N PHE A 79 5.50 -10.07 12.56
CA PHE A 79 6.21 -10.00 11.29
C PHE A 79 5.91 -11.25 10.43
N GLN A 80 5.88 -11.08 9.12
CA GLN A 80 5.73 -12.16 8.14
C GLN A 80 6.73 -11.94 7.00
N GLU A 81 7.65 -12.87 6.80
CA GLU A 81 8.72 -12.80 5.79
C GLU A 81 8.13 -12.62 4.37
N GLU A 82 7.06 -13.33 4.06
CA GLU A 82 6.41 -13.25 2.75
C GLU A 82 5.93 -11.84 2.36
N LEU A 83 5.65 -10.96 3.34
CA LEU A 83 5.30 -9.57 3.04
C LEU A 83 6.49 -8.80 2.50
N LEU A 84 7.67 -9.05 3.08
CA LEU A 84 8.91 -8.42 2.63
C LEU A 84 9.27 -8.88 1.22
N ASP A 85 9.19 -10.18 0.93
CA ASP A 85 9.45 -10.75 -0.39
C ASP A 85 8.51 -10.19 -1.46
N ASN A 86 7.23 -10.08 -1.13
CA ASN A 86 6.24 -9.50 -2.02
C ASN A 86 6.49 -8.03 -2.29
N LEU A 87 6.87 -7.27 -1.27
CA LEU A 87 7.24 -5.87 -1.40
C LEU A 87 8.47 -5.69 -2.30
N GLN A 88 9.48 -6.57 -2.16
CA GLN A 88 10.65 -6.56 -3.03
C GLN A 88 10.27 -6.81 -4.50
N ASN A 89 9.33 -7.72 -4.76
CA ASN A 89 8.83 -7.96 -6.11
C ASN A 89 8.12 -6.71 -6.66
N ILE A 90 7.29 -6.03 -5.87
CA ILE A 90 6.63 -4.76 -6.25
C ILE A 90 7.68 -3.69 -6.58
N LYS A 91 8.70 -3.52 -5.75
CA LYS A 91 9.80 -2.57 -5.99
C LYS A 91 10.53 -2.85 -7.31
N ARG A 92 10.83 -4.12 -7.60
CA ARG A 92 11.46 -4.52 -8.89
C ARG A 92 10.59 -4.15 -10.09
N ILE A 93 9.28 -4.41 -10.01
CA ILE A 93 8.32 -4.10 -11.08
C ILE A 93 8.26 -2.59 -11.31
N ILE A 94 8.05 -1.77 -10.25
CA ILE A 94 7.99 -0.31 -10.34
C ILE A 94 9.28 0.25 -10.96
N ASN A 95 10.45 -0.17 -10.48
CA ASN A 95 11.73 0.30 -10.99
C ASN A 95 11.95 -0.10 -12.46
N ARG A 96 11.53 -1.30 -12.86
CA ARG A 96 11.59 -1.72 -14.27
C ARG A 96 10.73 -0.84 -15.14
N ILE A 97 9.49 -0.52 -14.73
CA ILE A 97 8.60 0.38 -15.48
C ILE A 97 9.23 1.77 -15.61
N ILE A 98 9.76 2.34 -14.52
CA ILE A 98 10.44 3.65 -14.53
C ILE A 98 11.60 3.65 -15.52
N ASN A 99 12.45 2.61 -15.51
CA ASN A 99 13.59 2.52 -16.40
C ASN A 99 13.18 2.39 -17.86
N THR A 100 12.18 1.53 -18.14
CA THR A 100 11.63 1.40 -19.50
C THR A 100 11.05 2.72 -19.99
N ALA A 101 10.25 3.41 -19.15
CA ALA A 101 9.68 4.71 -19.50
C ALA A 101 10.73 5.80 -19.78
N LYS A 102 11.90 5.75 -19.14
CA LYS A 102 13.00 6.68 -19.38
C LYS A 102 13.72 6.42 -20.70
N THR A 103 13.82 5.16 -21.12
CA THR A 103 14.61 4.76 -22.30
C THR A 103 13.80 4.76 -23.60
N MET A 104 12.47 4.78 -23.53
CA MET A 104 11.63 4.87 -24.74
C MET A 104 11.87 6.20 -25.46
N PRO A 105 12.09 6.19 -26.78
CA PRO A 105 12.07 7.43 -27.57
C PRO A 105 10.67 8.07 -27.47
N ASP A 106 10.53 9.31 -27.88
CA ASP A 106 9.36 10.18 -27.76
C ASP A 106 8.03 9.45 -28.11
N CYS A 107 7.48 8.76 -27.12
CA CYS A 107 6.24 8.00 -27.23
C CYS A 107 5.09 8.80 -26.63
N SER A 108 3.91 8.71 -27.24
CA SER A 108 2.69 9.22 -26.62
C SER A 108 2.46 8.59 -25.23
N VAL A 109 1.87 9.35 -24.33
CA VAL A 109 1.55 8.89 -22.96
C VAL A 109 0.76 7.57 -22.96
N GLU A 110 -0.09 7.37 -23.97
CA GLU A 110 -0.90 6.17 -24.18
C GLU A 110 -0.06 4.90 -24.32
N SER A 111 1.15 4.98 -24.87
CA SER A 111 2.06 3.83 -25.01
C SER A 111 2.72 3.40 -23.70
N LEU A 112 2.65 4.21 -22.65
CA LEU A 112 3.22 3.93 -21.32
C LEU A 112 2.24 3.17 -20.41
N ILE A 113 0.93 3.35 -20.63
CA ILE A 113 -0.14 2.75 -19.80
C ILE A 113 -0.09 1.21 -19.80
N PRO A 114 0.15 0.52 -20.94
CA PRO A 114 0.27 -0.94 -20.96
C PRO A 114 1.40 -1.50 -20.07
N LEU A 115 2.45 -0.69 -19.81
CA LEU A 115 3.54 -1.11 -18.90
C LEU A 115 3.04 -1.36 -17.47
N ILE A 116 2.05 -0.55 -17.03
CA ILE A 116 1.37 -0.76 -15.74
C ILE A 116 0.38 -1.91 -15.86
N GLY A 117 -0.29 -2.07 -17.00
CA GLY A 117 -1.27 -3.14 -17.23
C GLY A 117 -0.69 -4.53 -17.01
N ALA A 118 0.53 -4.77 -17.49
CA ALA A 118 1.26 -6.02 -17.24
C ALA A 118 1.62 -6.23 -15.75
N ALA A 119 1.79 -5.14 -14.99
CA ALA A 119 2.04 -5.16 -13.56
C ALA A 119 0.75 -5.19 -12.71
N ASN A 120 -0.38 -4.78 -13.29
CA ASN A 120 -1.66 -4.57 -12.60
C ASN A 120 -2.23 -5.84 -11.95
N HIS A 121 -1.94 -7.03 -12.46
CA HIS A 121 -2.40 -8.25 -11.82
C HIS A 121 -1.82 -8.43 -10.41
N SER A 122 -0.64 -7.90 -10.15
CA SER A 122 -0.03 -7.88 -8.81
C SER A 122 -0.47 -6.66 -7.97
N LEU A 123 -0.68 -5.51 -8.61
CA LEU A 123 -1.00 -4.23 -7.98
C LEU A 123 -2.51 -4.02 -7.76
N ALA A 124 -3.37 -4.50 -8.66
CA ALA A 124 -4.83 -4.46 -8.48
C ALA A 124 -5.27 -5.29 -7.26
N HIS A 125 -4.60 -6.38 -6.99
CA HIS A 125 -4.82 -7.16 -5.78
C HIS A 125 -4.47 -6.39 -4.49
N TRP A 126 -3.46 -5.53 -4.55
CA TRP A 126 -3.10 -4.65 -3.44
C TRP A 126 -4.18 -3.59 -3.20
N HIS A 127 -4.74 -3.02 -4.26
CA HIS A 127 -5.72 -1.93 -4.19
C HIS A 127 -7.11 -2.40 -3.71
N ILE A 128 -7.63 -3.51 -4.25
CA ILE A 128 -8.93 -4.08 -3.87
C ILE A 128 -8.97 -4.47 -2.39
N GLY A 129 -7.88 -5.00 -1.88
CA GLY A 129 -7.79 -5.36 -0.49
C GLY A 129 -7.79 -4.14 0.46
N ILE A 130 -7.20 -3.01 0.06
CA ILE A 130 -7.22 -1.74 0.82
C ILE A 130 -8.65 -1.22 0.95
N LEU A 131 -9.42 -1.20 -0.13
CA LEU A 131 -10.82 -0.77 -0.12
C LEU A 131 -11.70 -1.67 0.76
N ALA A 132 -11.48 -2.98 0.74
CA ALA A 132 -12.19 -3.91 1.63
C ALA A 132 -11.84 -3.67 3.10
N TYR A 133 -10.57 -3.37 3.41
CA TYR A 133 -10.14 -3.04 4.76
C TYR A 133 -10.70 -1.71 5.26
N LEU A 134 -10.70 -0.67 4.43
CA LEU A 134 -11.27 0.64 4.81
C LEU A 134 -12.76 0.51 5.13
N LYS A 135 -13.53 -0.24 4.32
CA LYS A 135 -14.94 -0.54 4.60
C LYS A 135 -15.14 -1.27 5.93
N ASP A 136 -14.28 -2.25 6.23
CA ASP A 136 -14.38 -3.03 7.47
C ASP A 136 -13.89 -2.23 8.69
N TYR A 137 -12.93 -1.33 8.49
CA TYR A 137 -12.45 -0.38 9.49
C TYR A 137 -13.53 0.66 9.86
N GLU A 138 -14.20 1.25 8.87
CA GLU A 138 -15.32 2.18 9.10
C GLU A 138 -16.46 1.49 9.84
N ARG A 139 -16.84 0.28 9.43
CA ARG A 139 -17.91 -0.50 10.07
C ARG A 139 -17.61 -0.81 11.54
N ARG A 140 -16.37 -1.13 11.90
CA ARG A 140 -15.95 -1.44 13.28
C ARG A 140 -15.82 -0.19 14.15
N ASN A 141 -15.29 0.89 13.63
CA ASN A 141 -15.18 2.16 14.36
C ASN A 141 -16.53 2.87 14.50
N TYR A 142 -17.45 2.72 13.56
CA TYR A 142 -18.79 3.25 13.67
C TYR A 142 -19.55 2.65 14.87
N HIS A 143 -19.45 1.35 15.06
CA HIS A 143 -20.07 0.67 16.22
C HIS A 143 -19.42 1.00 17.58
N SER A 144 -18.11 1.27 17.60
CA SER A 144 -17.44 1.70 18.83
C SER A 144 -17.79 3.15 19.20
N ARG A 145 -17.96 4.04 18.24
CA ARG A 145 -18.41 5.43 18.46
C ARG A 145 -19.85 5.48 18.97
N ILE A 146 -20.76 4.70 18.40
CA ILE A 146 -22.17 4.66 18.87
C ILE A 146 -22.25 4.12 20.29
N ARG A 147 -21.41 3.18 20.68
CA ARG A 147 -21.37 2.64 22.04
C ARG A 147 -20.82 3.67 23.04
N TRP A 148 -19.91 4.53 22.60
CA TRP A 148 -19.35 5.61 23.43
C TRP A 148 -20.35 6.75 23.64
N THR A 149 -21.02 7.21 22.61
CA THR A 149 -22.05 8.25 22.69
C THR A 149 -23.28 7.83 23.51
N ARG A 150 -23.68 6.56 23.47
CA ARG A 150 -24.75 6.06 24.34
C ARG A 150 -24.36 6.02 25.82
N ARG A 151 -23.07 5.78 26.14
CA ARG A 151 -22.61 5.74 27.54
C ARG A 151 -22.45 7.13 28.17
N THR A 152 -22.25 8.16 27.36
CA THR A 152 -22.12 9.56 27.82
C THR A 152 -23.43 10.33 27.85
N LEU A 153 -24.48 9.82 27.22
CA LEU A 153 -25.81 10.47 27.21
C LEU A 153 -26.83 9.85 28.17
N TYR A 154 -26.56 8.67 28.73
CA TYR A 154 -27.51 7.94 29.60
C TYR A 154 -26.83 7.32 30.84
N GLY A 155 -25.63 7.80 31.20
CA GLY A 155 -24.91 7.39 32.42
C GLY A 155 -24.96 8.45 33.53
#